data_ed1267532ef88130eab8ac6a9955ab39
#
_entry.id   ed1267532ef88130eab8ac6a9955ab39
#
_cell.length_a   1.000
_cell.length_b   1.000
_cell.length_c   1.000
_cell.angle_alpha   90.00
_cell.angle_beta   90.00
_cell.angle_gamma   90.00
#
_symmetry.space_group_name_H-M   'P 1'
#
loop_
_entity.id
_entity.type
_entity.pdbx_description
1 polymer ?
#
loop_
_entity_poly.entity_id
_entity_poly.type
_entity_poly.pdbx_seq_one_letter_code
_entity_poly.pdbx_strand_id
1 'polypeptide(L)'
;MRDQLDRFGEIDNTARLLSKAAEATTGTVVLNREDPRIARLADVAHTEDGVEVRYFGLDGSLRSFFPSDDDMRTTVDTASSANIEIDDAAVIAKTGENAEKSEDAAIAEQLPADVTLLAVGDHRASFGIDGETYETGVRLEGVYNLYNAAAALAVVRAVVADAQAMFLPFEQNVTDELLRQVGISQRMIDFAHSTTQAMIDAAAEVTPAFGRGEVIDVNGSPVELLLVKNPMGFRLSLASFTPEGCDTMIAINDEYADGRDMSWLWDVDFSSLRDTGVAMVSGVRAWDMALRLEYDQVPVNS
;
A
#
# COMPACT_ATOMS: atom_id res chain seq x y z
N MET A 1 0.45 0.77 -11.10
CA MET A 1 0.11 2.19 -11.33
C MET A 1 -1.03 2.46 -12.32
N ARG A 2 -1.78 1.48 -12.73
CA ARG A 2 -3.01 1.71 -13.50
C ARG A 2 -4.10 2.25 -12.58
N ASP A 3 -4.34 3.55 -12.65
CA ASP A 3 -5.36 4.25 -11.86
C ASP A 3 -5.93 5.40 -12.69
N GLN A 4 -7.26 5.49 -12.77
CA GLN A 4 -7.97 6.52 -13.51
C GLN A 4 -7.41 6.71 -14.94
N LEU A 5 -7.41 5.65 -15.75
CA LEU A 5 -6.83 5.64 -17.12
C LEU A 5 -7.45 6.74 -18.02
N ASP A 6 -8.73 7.02 -17.87
CA ASP A 6 -9.44 8.08 -18.58
C ASP A 6 -8.92 9.49 -18.26
N ARG A 7 -8.32 9.68 -17.09
CA ARG A 7 -7.78 10.96 -16.62
C ARG A 7 -6.28 11.09 -16.85
N PHE A 8 -5.52 10.03 -16.52
CA PHE A 8 -4.06 10.06 -16.54
C PHE A 8 -3.47 9.31 -17.72
N GLY A 9 -4.27 8.54 -18.45
CA GLY A 9 -3.81 7.70 -19.56
C GLY A 9 -2.99 6.50 -19.08
N GLU A 10 -2.13 6.01 -19.93
CA GLU A 10 -1.29 4.83 -19.64
C GLU A 10 -0.28 5.07 -18.52
N ILE A 11 0.21 3.98 -17.95
CA ILE A 11 1.13 3.94 -16.81
C ILE A 11 2.37 4.85 -16.99
N ASP A 12 2.91 4.93 -18.20
CA ASP A 12 4.09 5.75 -18.48
C ASP A 12 3.78 7.24 -18.38
N ASN A 13 2.56 7.66 -18.70
CA ASN A 13 2.14 9.04 -18.51
C ASN A 13 2.00 9.38 -17.01
N THR A 14 1.49 8.46 -16.20
CA THR A 14 1.43 8.62 -14.75
C THR A 14 2.84 8.72 -14.16
N ALA A 15 3.76 7.85 -14.58
CA ALA A 15 5.17 7.91 -14.17
C ALA A 15 5.80 9.27 -14.53
N ARG A 16 5.54 9.78 -15.75
CA ARG A 16 6.02 11.10 -16.18
C ARG A 16 5.45 12.27 -15.37
N LEU A 17 4.22 12.15 -14.90
CA LEU A 17 3.64 13.18 -14.00
C LEU A 17 4.28 13.14 -12.62
N LEU A 18 4.58 11.96 -12.09
CA LEU A 18 5.29 11.80 -10.83
C LEU A 18 6.75 12.27 -10.93
N SER A 19 7.40 12.07 -12.08
CA SER A 19 8.74 12.62 -12.37
C SER A 19 8.79 14.12 -12.15
N LYS A 20 7.78 14.88 -12.61
CA LYS A 20 7.71 16.32 -12.38
C LYS A 20 7.61 16.71 -10.90
N ALA A 21 6.97 15.88 -10.07
CA ALA A 21 6.92 16.12 -8.64
C ALA A 21 8.29 15.84 -7.99
N ALA A 22 8.98 14.79 -8.42
CA ALA A 22 10.34 14.49 -7.96
C ALA A 22 11.33 15.59 -8.37
N GLU A 23 11.25 16.08 -9.62
CA GLU A 23 12.05 17.20 -10.13
C GLU A 23 11.85 18.49 -9.32
N ALA A 24 10.61 18.73 -8.86
CA ALA A 24 10.26 19.94 -8.12
C ALA A 24 10.59 19.86 -6.61
N THR A 25 11.02 18.71 -6.12
CA THR A 25 11.33 18.52 -4.70
C THR A 25 12.65 19.18 -4.36
N THR A 26 12.70 19.93 -3.27
CA THR A 26 13.90 20.63 -2.77
C THR A 26 14.44 20.09 -1.45
N GLY A 27 13.74 19.13 -0.85
CA GLY A 27 14.11 18.48 0.42
C GLY A 27 14.32 16.98 0.24
N THR A 28 13.42 16.18 0.79
CA THR A 28 13.49 14.71 0.76
C THR A 28 12.42 14.13 -0.15
N VAL A 29 12.79 13.16 -0.97
CA VAL A 29 11.88 12.32 -1.75
C VAL A 29 11.84 10.93 -1.12
N VAL A 30 10.65 10.39 -0.85
CA VAL A 30 10.47 9.02 -0.37
C VAL A 30 9.81 8.18 -1.46
N LEU A 31 10.49 7.15 -1.92
CA LEU A 31 10.13 6.35 -3.09
C LEU A 31 9.84 4.90 -2.73
N ASN A 32 8.91 4.28 -3.44
CA ASN A 32 8.70 2.84 -3.40
C ASN A 32 9.80 2.13 -4.19
N ARG A 33 10.66 1.36 -3.52
CA ARG A 33 11.73 0.63 -4.20
C ARG A 33 11.24 -0.59 -4.99
N GLU A 34 10.04 -1.11 -4.67
CA GLU A 34 9.51 -2.32 -5.30
C GLU A 34 8.87 -2.05 -6.68
N ASP A 35 8.56 -0.79 -7.00
CA ASP A 35 8.12 -0.38 -8.33
C ASP A 35 9.31 0.25 -9.08
N PRO A 36 9.85 -0.40 -10.14
CA PRO A 36 11.03 0.08 -10.86
C PRO A 36 10.85 1.48 -11.47
N ARG A 37 9.62 1.84 -11.87
CA ARG A 37 9.31 3.17 -12.41
C ARG A 37 9.41 4.25 -11.34
N ILE A 38 8.97 3.91 -10.12
CA ILE A 38 9.07 4.82 -8.96
C ILE A 38 10.51 4.89 -8.47
N ALA A 39 11.20 3.76 -8.35
CA ALA A 39 12.58 3.71 -7.89
C ALA A 39 13.51 4.57 -8.79
N ARG A 40 13.30 4.54 -10.10
CA ARG A 40 14.06 5.36 -11.07
C ARG A 40 13.81 6.87 -10.96
N LEU A 41 12.78 7.32 -10.23
CA LEU A 41 12.59 8.74 -9.96
C LEU A 41 13.72 9.34 -9.11
N ALA A 42 14.51 8.51 -8.46
CA ALA A 42 15.74 8.93 -7.79
C ALA A 42 16.71 9.66 -8.74
N ASP A 43 16.85 9.16 -9.98
CA ASP A 43 17.77 9.76 -10.97
C ASP A 43 17.35 11.18 -11.33
N VAL A 44 16.04 11.43 -11.32
CA VAL A 44 15.46 12.74 -11.63
C VAL A 44 15.54 13.68 -10.43
N ALA A 45 15.29 13.17 -9.22
CA ALA A 45 15.37 13.94 -7.99
C ALA A 45 16.80 14.42 -7.69
N HIS A 46 17.80 13.63 -8.03
CA HIS A 46 19.21 13.99 -7.83
C HIS A 46 19.75 15.10 -8.76
N THR A 47 18.94 15.59 -9.70
CA THR A 47 19.35 16.72 -10.55
C THR A 47 19.46 18.04 -9.79
N GLU A 48 18.79 18.16 -8.64
CA GLU A 48 18.87 19.32 -7.76
C GLU A 48 19.84 19.06 -6.60
N ASP A 49 20.78 19.97 -6.40
CA ASP A 49 21.75 19.86 -5.30
C ASP A 49 21.02 19.87 -3.93
N GLY A 50 21.27 18.84 -3.15
CA GLY A 50 20.79 18.72 -1.77
C GLY A 50 19.46 17.97 -1.59
N VAL A 51 18.89 17.39 -2.64
CA VAL A 51 17.71 16.50 -2.48
C VAL A 51 18.17 15.16 -1.92
N GLU A 52 17.56 14.75 -0.82
CA GLU A 52 17.74 13.43 -0.21
C GLU A 52 16.72 12.45 -0.77
N VAL A 53 17.19 11.27 -1.19
CA VAL A 53 16.32 10.17 -1.64
C VAL A 53 16.31 9.08 -0.60
N ARG A 54 15.11 8.71 -0.17
CA ARG A 54 14.82 7.62 0.75
C ARG A 54 13.87 6.61 0.12
N TYR A 55 13.93 5.37 0.58
CA TYR A 55 13.09 4.31 0.07
C TYR A 55 12.29 3.64 1.19
N PHE A 56 11.11 3.19 0.85
CA PHE A 56 10.41 2.16 1.61
C PHE A 56 10.24 0.91 0.73
N GLY A 57 10.11 -0.24 1.37
CA GLY A 57 10.01 -1.50 0.65
C GLY A 57 9.38 -2.60 1.50
N LEU A 58 9.39 -3.79 0.96
CA LEU A 58 8.95 -5.01 1.62
C LEU A 58 10.03 -6.10 1.53
N ASP A 59 9.91 -7.08 2.41
CA ASP A 59 10.72 -8.30 2.33
C ASP A 59 10.32 -9.15 1.13
N GLY A 60 11.28 -9.85 0.54
CA GLY A 60 11.05 -10.67 -0.64
C GLY A 60 9.99 -11.76 -0.45
N SER A 61 9.80 -12.26 0.78
CA SER A 61 8.75 -13.24 1.11
C SER A 61 7.33 -12.70 0.97
N LEU A 62 7.15 -11.38 1.05
CA LEU A 62 5.85 -10.73 0.92
C LEU A 62 5.50 -10.35 -0.52
N ARG A 63 6.40 -10.54 -1.49
CA ARG A 63 6.19 -10.14 -2.89
C ARG A 63 4.98 -10.81 -3.54
N SER A 64 4.68 -12.04 -3.18
CA SER A 64 3.53 -12.76 -3.71
C SER A 64 2.18 -12.07 -3.42
N PHE A 65 2.13 -11.25 -2.37
CA PHE A 65 0.94 -10.45 -2.04
C PHE A 65 0.85 -9.15 -2.85
N PHE A 66 1.94 -8.74 -3.52
CA PHE A 66 2.04 -7.49 -4.27
C PHE A 66 2.54 -7.75 -5.69
N PRO A 67 1.77 -8.44 -6.54
CA PRO A 67 2.17 -8.67 -7.92
C PRO A 67 2.37 -7.31 -8.62
N SER A 68 3.45 -7.18 -9.37
CA SER A 68 3.70 -5.99 -10.18
C SER A 68 2.75 -5.92 -11.37
N ASP A 69 2.60 -4.74 -11.98
CA ASP A 69 1.84 -4.59 -13.22
C ASP A 69 2.43 -5.44 -14.37
N ASP A 70 3.71 -5.75 -14.32
CA ASP A 70 4.40 -6.58 -15.31
C ASP A 70 4.15 -8.08 -15.06
N ASP A 71 4.01 -8.51 -13.80
CA ASP A 71 3.60 -9.88 -13.45
C ASP A 71 2.19 -10.22 -13.96
N MET A 72 1.34 -9.20 -14.14
CA MET A 72 -0.02 -9.36 -14.64
C MET A 72 -0.12 -9.71 -16.14
N ARG A 73 0.93 -9.48 -16.91
CA ARG A 73 0.97 -9.82 -18.34
C ARG A 73 1.26 -11.28 -18.60
N THR A 74 1.87 -11.98 -17.65
CA THR A 74 2.27 -13.39 -17.76
C THR A 74 1.22 -14.38 -17.29
N THR A 75 0.20 -13.96 -16.55
CA THR A 75 -0.83 -14.84 -15.97
C THR A 75 -1.95 -15.22 -16.94
N VAL A 76 -1.97 -14.74 -18.17
CA VAL A 76 -2.95 -15.19 -19.20
C VAL A 76 -2.62 -16.60 -19.70
N ASP A 77 -1.40 -17.09 -19.55
CA ASP A 77 -0.95 -18.38 -20.12
C ASP A 77 -0.74 -19.52 -19.10
N THR A 78 -0.93 -19.28 -17.80
CA THR A 78 -0.80 -20.34 -16.79
C THR A 78 -2.00 -20.39 -15.84
N ALA A 79 -3.16 -20.72 -16.39
CA ALA A 79 -4.26 -21.26 -15.60
C ALA A 79 -3.90 -22.66 -15.14
N SER A 80 -3.19 -22.80 -14.06
CA SER A 80 -3.04 -24.05 -13.32
C SER A 80 -2.96 -23.76 -11.84
N SER A 81 -4.11 -23.89 -11.21
CA SER A 81 -4.37 -24.35 -9.85
C SER A 81 -3.17 -24.34 -8.89
N ALA A 82 -3.07 -23.34 -8.05
CA ALA A 82 -2.51 -23.54 -6.72
C ALA A 82 -3.55 -23.00 -5.71
N ASN A 83 -4.37 -23.90 -5.19
CA ASN A 83 -5.10 -23.69 -3.94
C ASN A 83 -4.07 -23.39 -2.87
N ILE A 84 -4.01 -22.15 -2.43
CA ILE A 84 -3.29 -21.77 -1.22
C ILE A 84 -4.31 -21.88 -0.09
N GLU A 85 -4.30 -23.02 0.60
CA GLU A 85 -4.91 -23.12 1.92
C GLU A 85 -4.13 -22.20 2.85
N ILE A 86 -4.80 -21.15 3.32
CA ILE A 86 -4.29 -20.28 4.38
C ILE A 86 -4.54 -21.04 5.70
N ASP A 87 -3.51 -21.71 6.20
CA ASP A 87 -3.55 -22.31 7.52
C ASP A 87 -3.18 -21.26 8.57
N ASP A 88 -4.06 -21.04 9.53
CA ASP A 88 -4.09 -19.98 10.55
C ASP A 88 -2.84 -19.91 11.49
N ALA A 89 -1.80 -20.65 11.24
CA ALA A 89 -0.70 -20.76 12.21
C ALA A 89 0.72 -20.54 11.68
N ALA A 90 0.95 -20.33 10.39
CA ALA A 90 2.31 -20.20 9.89
C ALA A 90 2.39 -19.56 8.51
N VAL A 91 2.29 -18.24 8.40
CA VAL A 91 2.84 -17.54 7.23
C VAL A 91 4.31 -17.23 7.51
N ILE A 92 5.10 -18.30 7.67
CA ILE A 92 6.54 -18.23 7.56
C ILE A 92 6.96 -19.23 6.51
N ALA A 93 7.43 -18.65 5.40
CA ALA A 93 8.35 -19.24 4.44
C ALA A 93 8.18 -20.74 4.13
N LYS A 94 7.48 -21.04 3.04
CA LYS A 94 7.88 -22.09 2.09
C LYS A 94 7.09 -21.93 0.80
N THR A 95 7.54 -21.12 -0.10
CA THR A 95 7.23 -21.28 -1.53
C THR A 95 8.52 -21.24 -2.33
N GLY A 96 8.74 -22.33 -2.92
CA GLY A 96 9.48 -22.81 -4.04
C GLY A 96 10.62 -21.97 -4.59
N GLU A 97 11.79 -22.54 -4.52
CA GLU A 97 12.86 -22.40 -5.48
C GLU A 97 12.31 -22.54 -6.91
N ASN A 98 12.72 -21.61 -7.78
CA ASN A 98 12.52 -21.51 -9.23
C ASN A 98 11.42 -20.54 -9.75
N ALA A 99 11.49 -19.28 -9.33
CA ALA A 99 11.15 -18.18 -10.21
C ALA A 99 12.47 -17.51 -10.61
N GLU A 100 12.78 -17.46 -11.88
CA GLU A 100 13.85 -16.58 -12.38
C GLU A 100 13.51 -15.17 -11.90
N LYS A 101 14.36 -14.62 -11.01
CA LYS A 101 14.20 -13.26 -10.52
C LYS A 101 14.23 -12.35 -11.73
N SER A 102 13.18 -11.57 -11.97
CA SER A 102 13.21 -10.54 -13.00
C SER A 102 14.34 -9.56 -12.67
N GLU A 103 14.96 -8.94 -13.68
CA GLU A 103 16.01 -7.94 -13.46
C GLU A 103 15.52 -6.82 -12.53
N ASP A 104 14.25 -6.45 -12.61
CA ASP A 104 13.61 -5.44 -11.77
C ASP A 104 13.50 -5.87 -10.30
N ALA A 105 13.26 -7.16 -10.04
CA ALA A 105 13.28 -7.70 -8.68
C ALA A 105 14.70 -7.68 -8.07
N ALA A 106 15.71 -7.94 -8.88
CA ALA A 106 17.11 -7.87 -8.46
C ALA A 106 17.55 -6.42 -8.15
N ILE A 107 17.05 -5.44 -8.88
CA ILE A 107 17.33 -4.01 -8.62
C ILE A 107 16.68 -3.59 -7.28
N ALA A 108 15.43 -3.96 -7.03
CA ALA A 108 14.74 -3.61 -5.78
C ALA A 108 15.44 -4.18 -4.55
N GLU A 109 15.94 -5.42 -4.61
CA GLU A 109 16.70 -6.02 -3.50
C GLU A 109 18.05 -5.34 -3.22
N GLN A 110 18.61 -4.62 -4.18
CA GLN A 110 19.90 -3.91 -4.04
C GLN A 110 19.75 -2.51 -3.47
N LEU A 111 18.57 -1.90 -3.55
CA LEU A 111 18.34 -0.56 -3.02
C LEU A 111 18.09 -0.63 -1.50
N PRO A 112 18.87 0.08 -0.68
CA PRO A 112 18.57 0.17 0.74
C PRO A 112 17.22 0.84 0.97
N ALA A 113 16.42 0.33 1.90
CA ALA A 113 15.17 0.99 2.30
C ALA A 113 15.30 1.48 3.75
N ASP A 114 14.80 2.70 4.00
CA ASP A 114 14.75 3.31 5.33
C ASP A 114 13.73 2.60 6.22
N VAL A 115 12.66 2.09 5.60
CA VAL A 115 11.64 1.27 6.26
C VAL A 115 11.28 0.11 5.35
N THR A 116 11.38 -1.11 5.87
CA THR A 116 10.98 -2.35 5.18
C THR A 116 9.87 -3.04 5.96
N LEU A 117 8.76 -3.37 5.33
CA LEU A 117 7.78 -4.30 5.89
C LEU A 117 8.38 -5.71 5.80
N LEU A 118 8.71 -6.32 6.94
CA LEU A 118 9.40 -7.61 7.01
C LEU A 118 8.44 -8.79 7.09
N ALA A 119 7.38 -8.64 7.89
CA ALA A 119 6.40 -9.70 8.10
C ALA A 119 5.04 -9.12 8.45
N VAL A 120 4.01 -9.91 8.13
CA VAL A 120 2.60 -9.63 8.42
C VAL A 120 2.01 -10.85 9.10
N GLY A 121 1.25 -10.64 10.15
CA GLY A 121 0.52 -11.69 10.87
C GLY A 121 -0.85 -11.21 11.29
N ASP A 122 -1.58 -12.05 12.03
CA ASP A 122 -2.86 -11.69 12.60
C ASP A 122 -2.69 -10.52 13.59
N HIS A 123 -3.24 -9.34 13.24
CA HIS A 123 -3.09 -8.09 13.98
C HIS A 123 -1.65 -7.74 14.39
N ARG A 124 -0.66 -8.16 13.61
CA ARG A 124 0.77 -7.94 13.87
C ARG A 124 1.52 -7.58 12.60
N ALA A 125 2.54 -6.74 12.76
CA ALA A 125 3.48 -6.41 11.70
C ALA A 125 4.89 -6.31 12.25
N SER A 126 5.87 -6.57 11.39
CA SER A 126 7.29 -6.35 11.68
C SER A 126 7.87 -5.40 10.66
N PHE A 127 8.55 -4.36 11.15
CA PHE A 127 9.22 -3.37 10.32
C PHE A 127 10.72 -3.40 10.56
N GLY A 128 11.51 -3.40 9.48
CA GLY A 128 12.95 -3.23 9.51
C GLY A 128 13.30 -1.75 9.35
N ILE A 129 14.06 -1.19 10.31
CA ILE A 129 14.46 0.21 10.33
C ILE A 129 15.88 0.29 10.90
N ASP A 130 16.81 0.91 10.18
CA ASP A 130 18.21 1.10 10.62
C ASP A 130 18.92 -0.23 11.00
N GLY A 131 18.53 -1.34 10.36
CA GLY A 131 19.07 -2.68 10.64
C GLY A 131 18.48 -3.38 11.86
N GLU A 132 17.53 -2.75 12.56
CA GLU A 132 16.78 -3.33 13.67
C GLU A 132 15.39 -3.76 13.23
N THR A 133 14.81 -4.74 13.95
CA THR A 133 13.45 -5.23 13.70
C THR A 133 12.52 -4.76 14.80
N TYR A 134 11.43 -4.12 14.40
CA TYR A 134 10.37 -3.64 15.30
C TYR A 134 9.11 -4.46 15.08
N GLU A 135 8.77 -5.30 16.04
CA GLU A 135 7.51 -6.04 16.05
C GLU A 135 6.45 -5.29 16.83
N THR A 136 5.26 -5.17 16.27
CA THR A 136 4.15 -4.45 16.92
C THR A 136 2.80 -5.09 16.61
N GLY A 137 1.88 -4.96 17.56
CA GLY A 137 0.46 -5.18 17.28
C GLY A 137 -0.07 -4.03 16.42
N VAL A 138 -1.00 -4.29 15.51
CA VAL A 138 -1.58 -3.28 14.62
C VAL A 138 -3.10 -3.39 14.60
N ARG A 139 -3.77 -2.26 14.46
CA ARG A 139 -5.21 -2.19 14.23
C ARG A 139 -5.57 -2.14 12.75
N LEU A 140 -4.57 -1.87 11.90
CA LEU A 140 -4.73 -1.93 10.45
C LEU A 140 -4.82 -3.38 10.02
N GLU A 141 -5.79 -3.69 9.19
CA GLU A 141 -5.97 -4.99 8.58
C GLU A 141 -5.55 -4.96 7.11
N GLY A 142 -5.15 -6.12 6.62
CA GLY A 142 -4.72 -6.30 5.24
C GLY A 142 -3.27 -5.85 4.98
N VAL A 143 -2.55 -6.67 4.24
CA VAL A 143 -1.12 -6.49 3.92
C VAL A 143 -0.86 -5.14 3.23
N TYR A 144 -1.81 -4.66 2.43
CA TYR A 144 -1.69 -3.39 1.74
C TYR A 144 -1.67 -2.19 2.68
N ASN A 145 -2.52 -2.19 3.72
CA ASN A 145 -2.54 -1.13 4.71
C ASN A 145 -1.24 -1.11 5.52
N LEU A 146 -0.66 -2.26 5.79
CA LEU A 146 0.64 -2.37 6.48
C LEU A 146 1.79 -1.90 5.59
N TYR A 147 1.71 -2.12 4.28
CA TYR A 147 2.68 -1.56 3.35
C TYR A 147 2.57 -0.03 3.24
N ASN A 148 1.35 0.51 3.25
CA ASN A 148 1.13 1.95 3.35
C ASN A 148 1.66 2.52 4.69
N ALA A 149 1.57 1.75 5.78
CA ALA A 149 2.17 2.15 7.06
C ALA A 149 3.70 2.23 6.97
N ALA A 150 4.37 1.30 6.26
CA ALA A 150 5.81 1.39 5.99
C ALA A 150 6.16 2.67 5.20
N ALA A 151 5.37 3.02 4.19
CA ALA A 151 5.54 4.27 3.45
C ALA A 151 5.38 5.50 4.35
N ALA A 152 4.33 5.51 5.19
CA ALA A 152 4.07 6.60 6.13
C ALA A 152 5.20 6.75 7.17
N LEU A 153 5.70 5.64 7.71
CA LEU A 153 6.85 5.62 8.62
C LEU A 153 8.10 6.23 7.96
N ALA A 154 8.39 5.87 6.70
CA ALA A 154 9.52 6.42 5.97
C ALA A 154 9.39 7.95 5.77
N VAL A 155 8.19 8.44 5.45
CA VAL A 155 7.91 9.87 5.33
C VAL A 155 8.06 10.59 6.69
N VAL A 156 7.47 10.04 7.75
CA VAL A 156 7.55 10.64 9.10
C VAL A 156 9.00 10.70 9.58
N ARG A 157 9.79 9.64 9.35
CA ARG A 157 11.22 9.61 9.66
C ARG A 157 12.00 10.70 8.91
N ALA A 158 11.70 10.94 7.65
CA ALA A 158 12.30 12.02 6.88
C ALA A 158 11.98 13.39 7.52
N VAL A 159 10.71 13.63 7.84
CA VAL A 159 10.28 14.89 8.46
C VAL A 159 10.88 15.07 9.87
N VAL A 160 11.00 13.99 10.65
CA VAL A 160 11.68 14.03 11.96
C VAL A 160 13.16 14.35 11.80
N ALA A 161 13.85 13.76 10.82
CA ALA A 161 15.25 14.06 10.55
C ALA A 161 15.48 15.54 10.17
N ASP A 162 14.60 16.08 9.31
CA ASP A 162 14.62 17.52 8.96
C ASP A 162 14.38 18.39 10.20
N ALA A 163 13.43 18.02 11.04
CA ALA A 163 13.15 18.75 12.30
C ALA A 163 14.36 18.67 13.26
N GLN A 164 14.99 17.51 13.38
CA GLN A 164 16.23 17.35 14.16
C GLN A 164 17.34 18.26 13.66
N ALA A 165 17.59 18.26 12.36
CA ALA A 165 18.62 19.12 11.75
C ALA A 165 18.32 20.60 11.98
N MET A 166 17.05 20.98 11.96
CA MET A 166 16.64 22.37 12.12
C MET A 166 16.65 22.85 13.59
N PHE A 167 16.21 22.04 14.54
CA PHE A 167 15.92 22.49 15.92
C PHE A 167 16.98 22.07 16.94
N LEU A 168 17.53 20.85 16.85
CA LEU A 168 18.47 20.37 17.88
C LEU A 168 19.77 21.17 18.01
N PRO A 169 20.38 21.74 16.94
CA PRO A 169 21.57 22.57 17.08
C PRO A 169 21.35 23.81 17.93
N PHE A 170 20.11 24.29 18.05
CA PHE A 170 19.78 25.51 18.78
C PHE A 170 19.29 25.23 20.21
N GLU A 171 18.94 24.01 20.54
CA GLU A 171 18.30 23.64 21.81
C GLU A 171 19.12 24.02 23.05
N GLN A 172 20.46 23.93 22.99
CA GLN A 172 21.35 24.18 24.13
C GLN A 172 21.50 25.69 24.50
N ASN A 173 21.09 26.59 23.59
CA ASN A 173 21.37 28.03 23.72
C ASN A 173 20.13 28.91 23.59
N VAL A 174 18.93 28.35 23.57
CA VAL A 174 17.69 29.06 23.22
C VAL A 174 16.74 29.07 24.44
N THR A 175 16.30 30.25 24.84
CA THR A 175 15.26 30.40 25.88
C THR A 175 13.87 30.22 25.23
N ASP A 176 12.87 29.82 26.04
CA ASP A 176 11.46 29.72 25.64
C ASP A 176 10.94 31.01 25.00
N GLU A 177 11.46 32.15 25.42
CA GLU A 177 11.10 33.45 24.88
C GLU A 177 11.60 33.62 23.44
N LEU A 178 12.83 33.21 23.17
CA LEU A 178 13.39 33.27 21.82
C LEU A 178 12.69 32.30 20.87
N LEU A 179 12.37 31.09 21.33
CA LEU A 179 11.58 30.12 20.57
C LEU A 179 10.24 30.71 20.15
N ARG A 180 9.53 31.37 21.08
CA ARG A 180 8.26 32.04 20.75
C ARG A 180 8.43 33.18 19.76
N GLN A 181 9.51 33.97 19.85
CA GLN A 181 9.78 35.07 18.92
C GLN A 181 10.04 34.59 17.51
N VAL A 182 10.68 33.44 17.32
CA VAL A 182 10.92 32.83 15.98
C VAL A 182 9.81 31.90 15.52
N GLY A 183 8.72 31.76 16.31
CA GLY A 183 7.56 30.97 15.94
C GLY A 183 7.73 29.45 16.13
N ILE A 184 8.76 29.02 16.85
CA ILE A 184 8.99 27.60 17.16
C ILE A 184 8.21 27.24 18.41
N SER A 185 7.30 26.28 18.30
CA SER A 185 6.53 25.78 19.44
C SER A 185 7.24 24.61 20.13
N GLN A 186 6.97 24.40 21.42
CA GLN A 186 7.46 23.23 22.15
C GLN A 186 7.10 21.90 21.44
N ARG A 187 5.93 21.83 20.82
CA ARG A 187 5.50 20.64 20.04
C ARG A 187 6.43 20.32 18.87
N MET A 188 7.03 21.32 18.23
CA MET A 188 7.99 21.10 17.14
C MET A 188 9.31 20.52 17.67
N ILE A 189 9.73 20.96 18.85
CA ILE A 189 10.90 20.41 19.53
C ILE A 189 10.62 18.97 19.99
N ASP A 190 9.48 18.74 20.64
CA ASP A 190 9.07 17.40 21.08
C ASP A 190 8.98 16.44 19.87
N PHE A 191 8.49 16.92 18.72
CA PHE A 191 8.45 16.16 17.49
C PHE A 191 9.86 15.82 16.98
N ALA A 192 10.82 16.73 17.06
CA ALA A 192 12.21 16.46 16.69
C ALA A 192 12.87 15.40 17.62
N HIS A 193 12.39 15.23 18.83
CA HIS A 193 12.83 14.18 19.76
C HIS A 193 12.09 12.83 19.59
N SER A 194 11.22 12.70 18.59
CA SER A 194 10.50 11.46 18.36
C SER A 194 11.46 10.30 18.09
N THR A 195 11.30 9.22 18.84
CA THR A 195 12.09 7.99 18.64
C THR A 195 11.43 7.08 17.61
N THR A 196 12.21 6.18 17.02
CA THR A 196 11.67 5.14 16.12
C THR A 196 10.57 4.34 16.80
N GLN A 197 10.75 3.94 18.07
CA GLN A 197 9.72 3.22 18.82
C GLN A 197 8.43 4.04 18.95
N ALA A 198 8.50 5.33 19.25
CA ALA A 198 7.31 6.18 19.35
C ALA A 198 6.56 6.29 18.01
N MET A 199 7.27 6.30 16.89
CA MET A 199 6.66 6.28 15.55
C MET A 199 5.97 4.93 15.27
N ILE A 200 6.58 3.81 15.65
CA ILE A 200 6.00 2.46 15.54
C ILE A 200 4.75 2.36 16.43
N ASP A 201 4.81 2.82 17.67
CA ASP A 201 3.67 2.81 18.60
C ASP A 201 2.50 3.65 18.04
N ALA A 202 2.81 4.80 17.45
CA ALA A 202 1.80 5.63 16.80
C ALA A 202 1.18 4.95 15.57
N ALA A 203 1.98 4.27 14.75
CA ALA A 203 1.49 3.51 13.60
C ALA A 203 0.59 2.33 14.02
N ALA A 204 0.88 1.69 15.15
CA ALA A 204 0.10 0.60 15.72
C ALA A 204 -1.33 1.03 16.11
N GLU A 205 -1.51 2.28 16.53
CA GLU A 205 -2.80 2.84 16.95
C GLU A 205 -3.67 3.34 15.78
N VAL A 206 -3.14 3.36 14.55
CA VAL A 206 -3.90 3.77 13.37
C VAL A 206 -4.99 2.75 13.07
N THR A 207 -6.21 3.22 12.95
CA THR A 207 -7.37 2.39 12.59
C THR A 207 -7.70 2.53 11.11
N PRO A 208 -8.21 1.47 10.46
CA PRO A 208 -8.76 1.57 9.11
C PRO A 208 -9.81 2.67 9.01
N ALA A 209 -9.84 3.38 7.90
CA ALA A 209 -10.81 4.43 7.66
C ALA A 209 -11.19 4.49 6.18
N PHE A 210 -12.33 5.13 5.90
CA PHE A 210 -12.81 5.38 4.54
C PHE A 210 -12.99 4.10 3.71
N GLY A 211 -13.54 3.04 4.33
CA GLY A 211 -13.84 1.79 3.65
C GLY A 211 -12.62 0.94 3.27
N ARG A 212 -11.49 1.08 3.96
CA ARG A 212 -10.30 0.27 3.68
C ARG A 212 -10.08 -0.79 4.75
N GLY A 213 -10.99 -1.76 4.84
CA GLY A 213 -11.07 -2.72 5.94
C GLY A 213 -11.77 -2.14 7.17
N GLU A 214 -12.61 -1.12 6.98
CA GLU A 214 -13.41 -0.53 8.06
C GLU A 214 -14.62 -1.39 8.33
N VAL A 215 -14.79 -1.81 9.58
CA VAL A 215 -15.96 -2.56 10.03
C VAL A 215 -16.96 -1.60 10.69
N ILE A 216 -18.17 -1.56 10.17
CA ILE A 216 -19.29 -0.79 10.72
C ILE A 216 -20.41 -1.70 11.19
N ASP A 217 -21.09 -1.32 12.26
CA ASP A 217 -22.32 -2.02 12.69
C ASP A 217 -23.52 -1.46 11.93
N VAL A 218 -24.25 -2.34 11.26
CA VAL A 218 -25.50 -2.00 10.58
C VAL A 218 -26.62 -2.85 11.18
N ASN A 219 -27.40 -2.27 12.08
CA ASN A 219 -28.51 -2.93 12.77
C ASN A 219 -28.12 -4.23 13.51
N GLY A 220 -26.94 -4.26 14.11
CA GLY A 220 -26.42 -5.40 14.85
C GLY A 220 -25.68 -6.43 13.99
N SER A 221 -25.47 -6.15 12.72
CA SER A 221 -24.65 -6.97 11.82
C SER A 221 -23.36 -6.23 11.47
N PRO A 222 -22.18 -6.85 11.61
CA PRO A 222 -20.94 -6.25 11.17
C PRO A 222 -20.88 -6.21 9.64
N VAL A 223 -20.52 -5.06 9.09
CA VAL A 223 -20.32 -4.86 7.65
C VAL A 223 -18.89 -4.36 7.45
N GLU A 224 -18.08 -5.15 6.78
CA GLU A 224 -16.75 -4.74 6.37
C GLU A 224 -16.80 -4.03 5.02
N LEU A 225 -16.16 -2.87 4.94
CA LEU A 225 -16.10 -2.04 3.75
C LEU A 225 -14.73 -2.13 3.10
N LEU A 226 -14.70 -2.62 1.86
CA LEU A 226 -13.49 -2.76 1.05
C LEU A 226 -13.57 -1.85 -0.18
N LEU A 227 -13.00 -0.66 -0.09
CA LEU A 227 -12.99 0.31 -1.18
C LEU A 227 -12.01 -0.13 -2.29
N VAL A 228 -12.53 -0.30 -3.49
CA VAL A 228 -11.77 -0.67 -4.68
C VAL A 228 -11.90 0.41 -5.74
N LYS A 229 -10.79 0.79 -6.37
CA LYS A 229 -10.73 1.85 -7.41
C LYS A 229 -9.94 1.46 -8.65
N ASN A 230 -9.22 0.37 -8.59
CA ASN A 230 -8.35 -0.11 -9.66
C ASN A 230 -8.14 -1.62 -9.52
N PRO A 231 -7.59 -2.31 -10.55
CA PRO A 231 -7.41 -3.75 -10.54
C PRO A 231 -6.60 -4.25 -9.36
N MET A 232 -5.50 -3.57 -9.03
CA MET A 232 -4.62 -3.96 -7.93
C MET A 232 -5.34 -3.91 -6.59
N GLY A 233 -6.03 -2.79 -6.31
CA GLY A 233 -6.80 -2.64 -5.08
C GLY A 233 -7.87 -3.72 -4.95
N PHE A 234 -8.55 -4.09 -6.04
CA PHE A 234 -9.58 -5.13 -6.00
C PHE A 234 -8.98 -6.51 -5.74
N ARG A 235 -7.90 -6.87 -6.42
CA ARG A 235 -7.20 -8.14 -6.18
C ARG A 235 -6.73 -8.28 -4.73
N LEU A 236 -6.15 -7.20 -4.19
CA LEU A 236 -5.69 -7.18 -2.80
C LEU A 236 -6.85 -7.29 -1.81
N SER A 237 -7.98 -6.63 -2.10
CA SER A 237 -9.19 -6.78 -1.30
C SER A 237 -9.69 -8.23 -1.33
N LEU A 238 -9.78 -8.85 -2.51
CA LEU A 238 -10.18 -10.25 -2.64
C LEU A 238 -9.23 -11.22 -1.93
N ALA A 239 -7.95 -10.91 -1.88
CA ALA A 239 -6.94 -11.72 -1.18
C ALA A 239 -6.93 -11.51 0.35
N SER A 240 -7.51 -10.41 0.83
CA SER A 240 -7.45 -10.03 2.25
C SER A 240 -8.67 -10.44 3.06
N PHE A 241 -9.78 -10.85 2.43
CA PHE A 241 -10.97 -11.26 3.14
C PHE A 241 -11.34 -12.72 2.86
N THR A 242 -12.03 -13.33 3.82
CA THR A 242 -12.52 -14.69 3.73
C THR A 242 -14.02 -14.64 3.38
N PRO A 243 -14.43 -15.09 2.17
CA PRO A 243 -15.82 -14.96 1.72
C PRO A 243 -16.76 -15.95 2.39
N GLU A 244 -16.26 -17.02 3.03
CA GLU A 244 -17.05 -18.06 3.68
C GLU A 244 -17.81 -17.50 4.88
N GLY A 245 -19.12 -17.71 4.87
CA GLY A 245 -20.01 -17.26 5.93
C GLY A 245 -20.39 -15.77 5.88
N CYS A 246 -20.01 -15.07 4.82
CA CYS A 246 -20.33 -13.68 4.57
C CYS A 246 -21.23 -13.52 3.35
N ASP A 247 -22.15 -12.56 3.40
CA ASP A 247 -22.89 -12.10 2.24
C ASP A 247 -22.08 -11.02 1.51
N THR A 248 -21.46 -11.39 0.39
CA THR A 248 -20.64 -10.46 -0.39
C THR A 248 -21.52 -9.61 -1.29
N MET A 249 -21.35 -8.29 -1.22
CA MET A 249 -21.95 -7.32 -2.14
C MET A 249 -20.87 -6.56 -2.89
N ILE A 250 -21.04 -6.41 -4.21
CA ILE A 250 -20.14 -5.62 -5.04
C ILE A 250 -20.93 -4.47 -5.66
N ALA A 251 -20.52 -3.23 -5.38
CA ALA A 251 -21.11 -2.02 -5.94
C ALA A 251 -20.08 -1.27 -6.80
N ILE A 252 -20.39 -1.09 -8.09
CA ILE A 252 -19.50 -0.42 -9.04
C ILE A 252 -20.19 0.79 -9.65
N ASN A 253 -19.51 1.93 -9.56
CA ASN A 253 -19.93 3.19 -10.16
C ASN A 253 -18.85 3.71 -11.12
N ASP A 254 -19.26 4.61 -12.03
CA ASP A 254 -18.40 5.25 -13.03
C ASP A 254 -18.44 6.78 -12.92
N GLU A 255 -18.70 7.30 -11.72
CA GLU A 255 -18.76 8.72 -11.47
C GLU A 255 -17.37 9.37 -11.42
N TYR A 256 -17.32 10.69 -11.43
CA TYR A 256 -16.10 11.49 -11.63
C TYR A 256 -14.90 11.11 -10.76
N ALA A 257 -15.13 10.70 -9.51
CA ALA A 257 -14.03 10.34 -8.61
C ALA A 257 -13.41 8.95 -8.90
N ASP A 258 -14.19 8.03 -9.50
CA ASP A 258 -13.82 6.63 -9.68
C ASP A 258 -13.33 6.32 -11.11
N GLY A 259 -13.41 7.31 -12.02
CA GLY A 259 -13.13 7.14 -13.44
C GLY A 259 -14.27 6.50 -14.22
N ARG A 260 -14.32 6.74 -15.52
CA ARG A 260 -15.39 6.23 -16.40
C ARG A 260 -15.01 4.95 -17.12
N ASP A 261 -13.72 4.69 -17.26
CA ASP A 261 -13.23 3.48 -17.90
C ASP A 261 -13.29 2.32 -16.92
N MET A 262 -14.21 1.41 -17.16
CA MET A 262 -14.42 0.20 -16.35
C MET A 262 -13.76 -1.04 -16.95
N SER A 263 -12.97 -0.88 -18.02
CA SER A 263 -12.26 -2.02 -18.66
C SER A 263 -11.31 -2.72 -17.69
N TRP A 264 -10.83 -2.03 -16.67
CA TRP A 264 -9.98 -2.57 -15.63
C TRP A 264 -10.63 -3.71 -14.80
N LEU A 265 -11.96 -3.86 -14.81
CA LEU A 265 -12.63 -5.01 -14.19
C LEU A 265 -12.19 -6.34 -14.83
N TRP A 266 -11.79 -6.32 -16.11
CA TRP A 266 -11.32 -7.49 -16.82
C TRP A 266 -9.89 -7.91 -16.43
N ASP A 267 -9.16 -7.05 -15.75
CA ASP A 267 -7.84 -7.34 -15.18
C ASP A 267 -7.91 -7.99 -13.78
N VAL A 268 -9.12 -8.18 -13.21
CA VAL A 268 -9.32 -8.77 -11.89
C VAL A 268 -9.81 -10.21 -12.02
N ASP A 269 -9.22 -11.14 -11.29
CA ASP A 269 -9.66 -12.54 -11.17
C ASP A 269 -10.61 -12.67 -9.96
N PHE A 270 -11.84 -13.10 -10.22
CA PHE A 270 -12.89 -13.31 -9.22
C PHE A 270 -13.08 -14.79 -8.86
N SER A 271 -12.21 -15.67 -9.30
CA SER A 271 -12.34 -17.12 -9.11
C SER A 271 -12.43 -17.55 -7.63
N SER A 272 -11.87 -16.76 -6.71
CA SER A 272 -11.98 -16.98 -5.26
C SER A 272 -13.42 -16.90 -4.74
N LEU A 273 -14.35 -16.29 -5.48
CA LEU A 273 -15.76 -16.17 -5.12
C LEU A 273 -16.65 -17.26 -5.73
N ARG A 274 -16.10 -18.24 -6.46
CA ARG A 274 -16.91 -19.26 -7.16
C ARG A 274 -17.76 -20.11 -6.23
N ASP A 275 -17.20 -20.50 -5.12
CA ASP A 275 -17.85 -21.42 -4.18
C ASP A 275 -18.91 -20.72 -3.32
N THR A 276 -18.66 -19.47 -2.95
CA THR A 276 -19.57 -18.68 -2.09
C THR A 276 -20.57 -17.86 -2.90
N GLY A 277 -20.17 -17.45 -4.09
CA GLY A 277 -20.93 -16.53 -4.93
C GLY A 277 -20.93 -15.09 -4.41
N VAL A 278 -21.70 -14.24 -5.07
CA VAL A 278 -21.97 -12.85 -4.70
C VAL A 278 -23.47 -12.70 -4.42
N ALA A 279 -23.80 -12.23 -3.23
CA ALA A 279 -25.19 -12.08 -2.82
C ALA A 279 -25.91 -10.98 -3.60
N MET A 280 -25.20 -9.89 -3.91
CA MET A 280 -25.76 -8.75 -4.64
C MET A 280 -24.69 -8.01 -5.46
N VAL A 281 -25.08 -7.57 -6.65
CA VAL A 281 -24.32 -6.58 -7.45
C VAL A 281 -25.15 -5.30 -7.55
N SER A 282 -24.50 -4.14 -7.39
CA SER A 282 -25.17 -2.85 -7.36
C SER A 282 -24.34 -1.75 -8.02
N GLY A 283 -24.88 -0.55 -8.06
CA GLY A 283 -24.25 0.62 -8.67
C GLY A 283 -24.63 0.80 -10.13
N VAL A 284 -24.18 1.90 -10.72
CA VAL A 284 -24.49 2.27 -12.11
C VAL A 284 -23.97 1.22 -13.12
N ARG A 285 -22.88 0.54 -12.77
CA ARG A 285 -22.20 -0.48 -13.59
C ARG A 285 -22.47 -1.92 -13.10
N ALA A 286 -23.59 -2.13 -12.43
CA ALA A 286 -23.97 -3.46 -11.93
C ALA A 286 -23.97 -4.54 -13.02
N TRP A 287 -24.47 -4.20 -14.22
CA TRP A 287 -24.53 -5.17 -15.33
C TRP A 287 -23.16 -5.56 -15.88
N ASP A 288 -22.21 -4.61 -15.92
CA ASP A 288 -20.83 -4.90 -16.34
C ASP A 288 -20.16 -5.82 -15.32
N MET A 289 -20.39 -5.56 -14.01
CA MET A 289 -19.86 -6.39 -12.95
C MET A 289 -20.49 -7.78 -12.96
N ALA A 290 -21.80 -7.90 -13.13
CA ALA A 290 -22.48 -9.20 -13.22
C ALA A 290 -21.97 -10.01 -14.41
N LEU A 291 -21.80 -9.38 -15.58
CA LEU A 291 -21.22 -10.02 -16.76
C LEU A 291 -19.78 -10.50 -16.49
N ARG A 292 -18.98 -9.69 -15.83
CA ARG A 292 -17.61 -10.07 -15.48
C ARG A 292 -17.56 -11.28 -14.53
N LEU A 293 -18.44 -11.33 -13.53
CA LEU A 293 -18.58 -12.46 -12.60
C LEU A 293 -19.04 -13.74 -13.35
N GLU A 294 -19.97 -13.63 -14.31
CA GLU A 294 -20.41 -14.75 -15.13
C GLU A 294 -19.26 -15.37 -15.91
N TYR A 295 -18.36 -14.56 -16.49
CA TYR A 295 -17.15 -15.06 -17.18
C TYR A 295 -16.23 -15.84 -16.23
N ASP A 296 -16.13 -15.47 -14.98
CA ASP A 296 -15.35 -16.21 -13.97
C ASP A 296 -16.16 -17.34 -13.31
N GLN A 297 -17.39 -17.59 -13.78
CA GLN A 297 -18.29 -18.63 -13.23
C GLN A 297 -18.65 -18.41 -11.75
N VAL A 298 -18.74 -17.16 -11.32
CA VAL A 298 -19.15 -16.77 -9.97
C VAL A 298 -20.66 -16.58 -9.96
N PRO A 299 -21.42 -17.33 -9.14
CA PRO A 299 -22.88 -17.17 -8.99
C PRO A 299 -23.23 -15.78 -8.44
N VAL A 300 -24.27 -15.15 -9.01
CA VAL A 300 -24.86 -13.91 -8.51
C VAL A 300 -26.31 -14.17 -8.13
N ASN A 301 -26.68 -13.90 -6.88
CA ASN A 301 -28.00 -14.23 -6.36
C ASN A 301 -29.06 -13.14 -6.64
N SER A 302 -28.66 -11.88 -6.78
CA SER A 302 -29.58 -10.76 -7.09
C SER A 302 -28.85 -9.53 -7.66
#